data_eae22b43a23c69cafb4018d23fd7006f
#
_entry.id   eae22b43a23c69cafb4018d23fd7006f
#
_cell.length_a   1.000
_cell.length_b   1.000
_cell.length_c   1.000
_cell.angle_alpha   90.00
_cell.angle_beta   90.00
_cell.angle_gamma   90.00
#
_symmetry.space_group_name_H-M   'P 1'
#
loop_
_entity.id
_entity.type
_entity.pdbx_description
1 polymer ?
#
loop_
_entity_poly.entity_id
_entity_poly.type
_entity_poly.pdbx_seq_one_letter_code
_entity_poly.pdbx_strand_id
1 'polypeptide(L)'
;MKRRDTLALGLSAGVAAGLGAGFGPAAAQSKPRVLRYAFQVAETGFDPAQISDTYSRTVTAHLFEALYAFDHLARPARLVPLTAEDHPLVENEYRRWTVKIRPGTYFVDDPAFKGEKRELVAADVVYSFKRFADPAVKSPFWASIEDLKFLGLAAQRQQALKSKQPFNYDTPIEGLRALDRYTVQFNLEEPRPRFQDTLAVSDLYGSVAREVVEFYKDKIAEHPVGTGPFRLASWRRSSRIVLARNPNYRLRLWDAQPAADDAEGQAIAAQLRGRRVPLLDRVEISIIEEGQPRWLSFLNGEADLLDRVPAEFIDMAMPGGVIAPNLAKQGVRGRRVLTSDIVMTFYNMDDPVVGGLAPEKVALRRALNLAVDLDREIRLVRRGMAIPAQSPVMPHLSGYDPAFKSENSDFDPARARALLDLYGYVDRDGDGWRELPDGRPLVLAYATQPDQQNRQLNELWQRNMEAIGVRIEFKTAKWPENLKAARAGKLQMWGVASAATGGDGMGMLTRYYGPQAGLQNLARFRLPAFDAIHERMTQIPDGPERLALFDRAKRLAVAYAPYKLHCHRYQADLMAPGLIGYRRPAFWNTWWHLVDMEPRA
;
A
#
# COMPACT_ATOMS: atom_id res chain seq x y z
N MET A 1 30.35 -8.47 -71.71
CA MET A 1 31.32 -7.62 -72.43
C MET A 1 32.12 -6.87 -71.37
N LYS A 2 33.37 -7.31 -71.18
CA LYS A 2 34.65 -6.60 -71.40
C LYS A 2 34.69 -5.22 -70.67
N ARG A 3 35.67 -4.82 -69.84
CA ARG A 3 37.10 -5.18 -69.77
C ARG A 3 37.71 -4.85 -68.43
N ARG A 4 38.67 -5.62 -68.01
CA ARG A 4 39.80 -5.37 -67.12
C ARG A 4 40.58 -4.12 -67.55
N ASP A 5 41.24 -3.46 -66.59
CA ASP A 5 42.68 -3.17 -66.73
C ASP A 5 43.32 -2.85 -65.36
N THR A 6 44.39 -3.53 -65.15
CA THR A 6 45.40 -3.50 -64.10
C THR A 6 46.39 -2.38 -64.34
N LEU A 7 46.97 -1.73 -63.36
CA LEU A 7 48.36 -1.29 -63.36
C LEU A 7 48.90 -0.99 -61.96
N ALA A 8 50.10 -1.29 -61.80
CA ALA A 8 50.90 -1.68 -60.67
C ALA A 8 51.87 -0.59 -60.17
N LEU A 9 52.42 -0.85 -58.99
CA LEU A 9 53.69 -0.50 -58.37
C LEU A 9 54.11 0.98 -58.16
N GLY A 10 54.37 1.27 -56.87
CA GLY A 10 55.26 2.32 -56.42
C GLY A 10 55.65 2.09 -54.96
N LEU A 11 56.75 1.37 -54.70
CA LEU A 11 57.41 1.30 -53.39
C LEU A 11 58.01 2.66 -53.01
N SER A 12 57.76 3.11 -51.77
CA SER A 12 58.73 3.98 -51.07
C SER A 12 58.72 3.66 -49.58
N ALA A 13 59.87 3.21 -49.11
CA ALA A 13 60.13 2.96 -47.68
C ALA A 13 60.25 4.27 -46.91
N GLY A 14 59.55 4.36 -45.81
CA GLY A 14 59.61 5.47 -44.83
C GLY A 14 59.56 4.93 -43.37
N VAL A 15 60.63 5.25 -42.68
CA VAL A 15 61.08 4.84 -41.36
C VAL A 15 60.01 4.86 -40.30
N ALA A 16 59.90 3.79 -39.53
CA ALA A 16 59.10 3.64 -38.30
C ALA A 16 59.70 4.47 -37.18
N ALA A 17 58.89 5.40 -36.61
CA ALA A 17 59.08 5.94 -35.29
C ALA A 17 57.92 5.44 -34.42
N GLY A 18 58.22 4.51 -33.52
CA GLY A 18 57.23 3.91 -32.61
C GLY A 18 56.72 4.93 -31.58
N LEU A 19 55.43 5.13 -31.60
CA LEU A 19 54.67 5.63 -30.44
C LEU A 19 53.82 4.45 -29.97
N GLY A 20 54.32 3.77 -28.93
CA GLY A 20 53.59 2.80 -28.16
C GLY A 20 52.45 3.50 -27.39
N ALA A 21 51.27 3.65 -28.03
CA ALA A 21 50.05 3.93 -27.30
C ALA A 21 49.67 2.65 -26.54
N GLY A 22 49.97 2.64 -25.25
CA GLY A 22 49.50 1.60 -24.36
C GLY A 22 47.98 1.57 -24.38
N PHE A 23 47.40 0.56 -25.03
CA PHE A 23 46.04 0.15 -24.80
C PHE A 23 46.00 -0.36 -23.36
N GLY A 24 45.63 0.53 -22.39
CA GLY A 24 45.19 0.09 -21.08
C GLY A 24 44.03 -0.88 -21.29
N PRO A 25 43.91 -1.95 -20.48
CA PRO A 25 42.80 -2.86 -20.60
C PRO A 25 41.48 -2.06 -20.50
N ALA A 26 40.69 -2.09 -21.57
CA ALA A 26 39.33 -1.55 -21.53
C ALA A 26 38.66 -2.21 -20.35
N ALA A 27 38.35 -1.43 -19.33
CA ALA A 27 37.60 -1.91 -18.17
C ALA A 27 36.35 -2.58 -18.71
N ALA A 28 36.28 -3.91 -18.58
CA ALA A 28 35.12 -4.68 -19.01
C ALA A 28 33.90 -4.05 -18.35
N GLN A 29 33.07 -3.37 -19.12
CA GLN A 29 31.85 -2.80 -18.63
C GLN A 29 31.02 -3.95 -18.05
N SER A 30 30.89 -4.00 -16.73
CA SER A 30 30.07 -5.00 -16.08
C SER A 30 28.64 -4.88 -16.63
N LYS A 31 28.05 -6.03 -17.01
CA LYS A 31 26.67 -6.05 -17.50
C LYS A 31 25.75 -5.37 -16.48
N PRO A 32 24.78 -4.55 -16.92
CA PRO A 32 23.93 -3.80 -16.01
C PRO A 32 23.05 -4.74 -15.17
N ARG A 33 22.88 -4.40 -13.92
CA ARG A 33 21.98 -5.09 -12.97
C ARG A 33 20.57 -4.56 -13.16
N VAL A 34 19.72 -5.37 -13.80
CA VAL A 34 18.35 -4.97 -14.18
C VAL A 34 17.36 -5.86 -13.48
N LEU A 35 16.44 -5.25 -12.73
CA LEU A 35 15.24 -5.92 -12.22
C LEU A 35 14.11 -5.76 -13.23
N ARG A 36 13.55 -6.88 -13.71
CA ARG A 36 12.34 -6.89 -14.55
C ARG A 36 11.14 -7.28 -13.72
N TYR A 37 10.11 -6.47 -13.81
CA TYR A 37 8.94 -6.56 -12.96
C TYR A 37 7.67 -6.36 -13.78
N ALA A 38 6.55 -6.94 -13.35
CA ALA A 38 5.27 -6.76 -14.03
C ALA A 38 4.23 -6.15 -13.08
N PHE A 39 3.57 -5.07 -13.51
CA PHE A 39 2.38 -4.53 -12.85
C PHE A 39 1.11 -5.16 -13.40
N GLN A 40 0.13 -5.35 -12.53
CA GLN A 40 -1.17 -5.96 -12.84
C GLN A 40 -2.22 -4.92 -13.28
N VAL A 41 -1.97 -3.65 -13.05
CA VAL A 41 -2.84 -2.53 -13.42
C VAL A 41 -1.96 -1.39 -13.88
N ALA A 42 -2.43 -0.64 -14.87
CA ALA A 42 -1.74 0.53 -15.36
C ALA A 42 -1.66 1.64 -14.30
N GLU A 43 -0.59 2.39 -14.36
CA GLU A 43 -0.34 3.59 -13.58
C GLU A 43 -1.18 4.78 -14.05
N THR A 44 -1.42 5.75 -13.17
CA THR A 44 -2.17 6.98 -13.49
C THR A 44 -1.26 8.19 -13.72
N GLY A 45 -0.08 8.22 -13.14
CA GLY A 45 0.90 9.31 -13.22
C GLY A 45 1.88 9.25 -12.06
N PHE A 46 2.76 10.26 -11.94
CA PHE A 46 3.85 10.23 -10.95
C PHE A 46 3.99 11.53 -10.14
N ASP A 47 2.93 12.32 -10.00
CA ASP A 47 2.89 13.44 -9.05
C ASP A 47 2.38 12.97 -7.67
N PRO A 48 3.20 12.98 -6.60
CA PRO A 48 2.82 12.51 -5.27
C PRO A 48 1.52 13.10 -4.72
N ALA A 49 1.21 14.37 -5.04
CA ALA A 49 0.01 15.04 -4.56
C ALA A 49 -1.28 14.66 -5.31
N GLN A 50 -1.18 14.01 -6.48
CA GLN A 50 -2.33 13.71 -7.36
C GLN A 50 -2.64 12.21 -7.52
N ILE A 51 -1.69 11.32 -7.21
CA ILE A 51 -1.87 9.87 -7.35
C ILE A 51 -2.59 9.26 -6.17
N SER A 52 -3.29 8.14 -6.39
CA SER A 52 -3.91 7.34 -5.32
C SER A 52 -3.78 5.83 -5.53
N ASP A 53 -3.45 5.39 -6.74
CA ASP A 53 -3.32 3.98 -7.05
C ASP A 53 -1.98 3.40 -6.57
N THR A 54 -1.97 2.12 -6.22
CA THR A 54 -0.81 1.44 -5.66
C THR A 54 0.38 1.39 -6.62
N TYR A 55 0.14 1.29 -7.93
CA TYR A 55 1.22 1.11 -8.92
C TYR A 55 1.95 2.41 -9.19
N SER A 56 1.24 3.53 -9.35
CA SER A 56 1.85 4.87 -9.36
C SER A 56 2.64 5.15 -8.08
N ARG A 57 2.05 4.83 -6.92
CA ARG A 57 2.71 4.99 -5.61
C ARG A 57 3.96 4.12 -5.47
N THR A 58 3.96 2.90 -6.01
CA THR A 58 5.17 2.06 -6.02
C THR A 58 6.31 2.68 -6.82
N VAL A 59 6.02 3.34 -7.95
CA VAL A 59 7.02 4.06 -8.74
C VAL A 59 7.53 5.29 -7.99
N THR A 60 6.62 6.15 -7.50
CA THR A 60 6.99 7.39 -6.80
C THR A 60 7.78 7.12 -5.53
N ALA A 61 7.53 6.01 -4.82
CA ALA A 61 8.32 5.57 -3.66
C ALA A 61 9.83 5.41 -3.94
N HIS A 62 10.22 5.29 -5.20
CA HIS A 62 11.62 5.11 -5.60
C HIS A 62 12.21 6.33 -6.32
N LEU A 63 11.35 7.29 -6.68
CA LEU A 63 11.75 8.56 -7.31
C LEU A 63 11.86 9.69 -6.29
N PHE A 64 11.05 9.64 -5.23
CA PHE A 64 11.01 10.65 -4.17
C PHE A 64 11.45 10.03 -2.83
N GLU A 65 11.90 10.87 -1.92
CA GLU A 65 12.23 10.48 -0.56
C GLU A 65 11.52 11.37 0.45
N ALA A 66 10.96 10.73 1.48
CA ALA A 66 10.46 11.38 2.68
C ALA A 66 11.59 11.62 3.70
N LEU A 67 11.27 12.19 4.87
CA LEU A 67 12.24 12.45 5.92
C LEU A 67 12.74 11.15 6.57
N TYR A 68 11.87 10.15 6.71
CA TYR A 68 12.16 8.84 7.30
C TYR A 68 11.79 7.72 6.34
N ALA A 69 12.20 6.50 6.68
CA ALA A 69 11.81 5.27 5.99
C ALA A 69 11.61 4.15 7.02
N PHE A 70 10.92 3.10 6.61
CA PHE A 70 10.90 1.85 7.37
C PHE A 70 12.14 1.03 7.04
N ASP A 71 12.81 0.50 8.07
CA ASP A 71 13.90 -0.46 7.89
C ASP A 71 13.36 -1.69 7.14
N HIS A 72 14.03 -2.06 6.05
CA HIS A 72 13.54 -3.09 5.12
C HIS A 72 13.34 -4.45 5.78
N LEU A 73 14.23 -4.83 6.69
CA LEU A 73 14.21 -6.15 7.32
C LEU A 73 13.69 -6.16 8.76
N ALA A 74 13.59 -5.02 9.42
CA ALA A 74 13.14 -4.99 10.81
C ALA A 74 11.72 -5.54 10.97
N ARG A 75 11.57 -6.49 11.88
CA ARG A 75 10.29 -7.06 12.31
C ARG A 75 10.32 -7.19 13.83
N PRO A 76 9.51 -6.43 14.57
CA PRO A 76 8.50 -5.45 14.10
C PRO A 76 9.11 -4.30 13.30
N ALA A 77 8.27 -3.59 12.52
CA ALA A 77 8.68 -2.47 11.68
C ALA A 77 9.32 -1.35 12.52
N ARG A 78 10.42 -0.78 12.03
CA ARG A 78 11.16 0.30 12.70
C ARG A 78 11.45 1.43 11.74
N LEU A 79 11.25 2.67 12.19
CA LEU A 79 11.61 3.87 11.45
C LEU A 79 13.11 4.17 11.57
N VAL A 80 13.67 4.63 10.45
CA VAL A 80 15.05 5.09 10.36
C VAL A 80 15.11 6.44 9.62
N PRO A 81 16.07 7.33 9.92
CA PRO A 81 16.29 8.55 9.15
C PRO A 81 16.60 8.22 7.68
N LEU A 82 16.02 9.00 6.75
CA LEU A 82 16.26 8.88 5.30
C LEU A 82 16.88 10.15 4.74
N THR A 83 16.10 11.22 4.55
CA THR A 83 16.63 12.56 4.25
C THR A 83 16.78 13.39 5.52
N ALA A 84 16.19 12.99 6.63
CA ALA A 84 16.49 13.53 7.94
C ALA A 84 17.90 13.15 8.40
N GLU A 85 18.54 14.02 9.18
CA GLU A 85 19.85 13.77 9.78
C GLU A 85 19.74 12.75 10.92
N ASP A 86 18.71 12.89 11.76
CA ASP A 86 18.44 12.06 12.94
C ASP A 86 16.92 11.96 13.21
N HIS A 87 16.54 11.31 14.31
CA HIS A 87 15.16 11.30 14.80
C HIS A 87 14.68 12.70 15.15
N PRO A 88 13.35 12.96 15.12
CA PRO A 88 12.83 14.31 15.37
C PRO A 88 12.95 14.71 16.84
N LEU A 89 13.14 15.99 17.11
CA LEU A 89 12.87 16.56 18.41
C LEU A 89 11.36 16.71 18.58
N VAL A 90 10.79 16.08 19.61
CA VAL A 90 9.36 16.06 19.90
C VAL A 90 9.07 16.82 21.18
N GLU A 91 8.18 17.80 21.11
CA GLU A 91 7.83 18.69 22.21
C GLU A 91 6.30 18.86 22.32
N ASN A 92 5.84 19.56 23.35
CA ASN A 92 4.42 19.90 23.58
C ASN A 92 3.49 18.67 23.48
N GLU A 93 3.84 17.60 24.18
CA GLU A 93 3.04 16.39 24.20
C GLU A 93 2.71 15.88 22.77
N TYR A 94 3.70 15.75 21.92
CA TYR A 94 3.59 15.30 20.52
C TYR A 94 2.85 16.28 19.58
N ARG A 95 2.72 17.55 19.93
CA ARG A 95 2.15 18.59 19.05
C ARG A 95 3.20 19.32 18.23
N ARG A 96 4.46 19.35 18.67
CA ARG A 96 5.57 19.99 17.96
C ARG A 96 6.64 18.98 17.60
N TRP A 97 7.00 18.98 16.32
CA TRP A 97 7.99 18.07 15.74
C TRP A 97 9.00 18.88 14.96
N THR A 98 10.27 18.85 15.36
CA THR A 98 11.35 19.55 14.68
C THR A 98 12.31 18.52 14.08
N VAL A 99 12.54 18.63 12.77
CA VAL A 99 13.36 17.69 11.99
C VAL A 99 14.48 18.46 11.30
N LYS A 100 15.71 17.97 11.42
CA LYS A 100 16.86 18.44 10.65
C LYS A 100 17.02 17.61 9.39
N ILE A 101 17.15 18.27 8.25
CA ILE A 101 17.42 17.65 6.96
C ILE A 101 18.92 17.50 6.79
N ARG A 102 19.37 16.37 6.30
CA ARG A 102 20.76 16.08 5.99
C ARG A 102 21.22 16.91 4.78
N PRO A 103 22.24 17.78 4.92
CA PRO A 103 22.85 18.48 3.79
C PRO A 103 23.43 17.48 2.76
N GLY A 104 23.59 17.94 1.51
CA GLY A 104 24.15 17.12 0.42
C GLY A 104 23.15 16.14 -0.20
N THR A 105 21.85 16.32 0.02
CA THR A 105 20.79 15.58 -0.67
C THR A 105 20.33 16.40 -1.87
N TYR A 106 20.50 15.87 -3.10
CA TYR A 106 20.23 16.61 -4.33
C TYR A 106 19.08 15.97 -5.12
N PHE A 107 18.29 16.82 -5.75
CA PHE A 107 17.33 16.39 -6.77
C PHE A 107 18.05 15.85 -8.01
N VAL A 108 17.34 15.06 -8.80
CA VAL A 108 17.77 14.68 -10.16
C VAL A 108 17.93 15.94 -11.00
N ASP A 109 18.95 16.01 -11.84
CA ASP A 109 19.15 17.13 -12.76
C ASP A 109 17.94 17.27 -13.69
N ASP A 110 17.45 18.50 -13.83
CA ASP A 110 16.26 18.80 -14.64
C ASP A 110 16.39 20.20 -15.29
N PRO A 111 15.85 20.42 -16.50
CA PRO A 111 15.83 21.73 -17.15
C PRO A 111 15.25 22.86 -16.30
N ALA A 112 14.32 22.57 -15.37
CA ALA A 112 13.77 23.55 -14.45
C ALA A 112 14.85 24.21 -13.56
N PHE A 113 15.96 23.54 -13.32
CA PHE A 113 17.09 24.03 -12.52
C PHE A 113 18.15 24.78 -13.33
N LYS A 114 17.96 24.95 -14.64
CA LYS A 114 18.85 25.74 -15.53
C LYS A 114 20.32 25.32 -15.49
N GLY A 115 20.59 24.04 -15.25
CA GLY A 115 21.94 23.48 -15.16
C GLY A 115 22.58 23.52 -13.76
N GLU A 116 21.91 24.10 -12.77
CA GLU A 116 22.38 24.13 -11.39
C GLU A 116 22.00 22.85 -10.64
N LYS A 117 22.89 22.39 -9.75
CA LYS A 117 22.56 21.30 -8.82
C LYS A 117 21.64 21.81 -7.73
N ARG A 118 20.43 21.24 -7.67
CA ARG A 118 19.40 21.67 -6.71
C ARG A 118 19.39 20.77 -5.48
N GLU A 119 19.80 21.34 -4.36
CA GLU A 119 19.81 20.66 -3.06
C GLU A 119 18.45 20.72 -2.38
N LEU A 120 18.06 19.62 -1.70
CA LEU A 120 16.87 19.56 -0.85
C LEU A 120 17.03 20.48 0.36
N VAL A 121 16.04 21.33 0.60
CA VAL A 121 16.00 22.24 1.74
C VAL A 121 14.65 22.16 2.48
N ALA A 122 14.57 22.73 3.68
CA ALA A 122 13.37 22.71 4.53
C ALA A 122 12.13 23.32 3.84
N ALA A 123 12.31 24.33 3.00
CA ALA A 123 11.25 24.96 2.24
C ALA A 123 10.58 23.99 1.25
N ASP A 124 11.31 23.01 0.70
CA ASP A 124 10.75 22.01 -0.21
C ASP A 124 9.80 21.06 0.51
N VAL A 125 10.12 20.67 1.74
CA VAL A 125 9.25 19.86 2.59
C VAL A 125 7.96 20.62 2.89
N VAL A 126 8.06 21.88 3.32
CA VAL A 126 6.90 22.75 3.58
C VAL A 126 6.04 22.91 2.33
N TYR A 127 6.65 23.18 1.19
CA TYR A 127 5.97 23.30 -0.09
C TYR A 127 5.21 22.02 -0.45
N SER A 128 5.87 20.86 -0.32
CA SER A 128 5.28 19.55 -0.64
C SER A 128 4.02 19.27 0.16
N PHE A 129 4.02 19.53 1.47
CA PHE A 129 2.82 19.38 2.31
C PHE A 129 1.73 20.40 1.95
N LYS A 130 2.07 21.64 1.66
CA LYS A 130 1.10 22.68 1.24
C LYS A 130 0.38 22.32 -0.06
N ARG A 131 1.02 21.59 -0.98
CA ARG A 131 0.41 21.17 -2.24
C ARG A 131 -0.87 20.34 -2.05
N PHE A 132 -0.94 19.53 -0.99
CA PHE A 132 -2.16 18.77 -0.69
C PHE A 132 -3.33 19.67 -0.30
N ALA A 133 -3.06 20.84 0.26
CA ALA A 133 -4.08 21.81 0.65
C ALA A 133 -4.54 22.70 -0.51
N ASP A 134 -3.80 22.78 -1.61
CA ASP A 134 -4.18 23.55 -2.78
C ASP A 134 -5.43 22.95 -3.46
N PRO A 135 -6.57 23.69 -3.54
CA PRO A 135 -7.77 23.20 -4.22
C PRO A 135 -7.56 22.86 -5.70
N ALA A 136 -6.63 23.55 -6.39
CA ALA A 136 -6.34 23.33 -7.81
C ALA A 136 -5.64 21.97 -8.05
N VAL A 137 -4.87 21.47 -7.11
CA VAL A 137 -4.20 20.16 -7.17
C VAL A 137 -5.21 19.03 -7.12
N LYS A 138 -6.37 19.22 -6.46
CA LYS A 138 -7.44 18.21 -6.29
C LYS A 138 -6.93 16.92 -5.66
N SER A 139 -6.04 17.05 -4.66
CA SER A 139 -5.40 15.89 -4.04
C SER A 139 -6.43 14.91 -3.46
N PRO A 140 -6.34 13.60 -3.79
CA PRO A 140 -7.18 12.56 -3.20
C PRO A 140 -6.86 12.32 -1.72
N PHE A 141 -5.70 12.81 -1.23
CA PHE A 141 -5.24 12.65 0.16
C PHE A 141 -5.44 13.89 1.03
N TRP A 142 -6.16 14.92 0.53
CA TRP A 142 -6.42 16.10 1.35
C TRP A 142 -7.06 15.75 2.71
N ALA A 143 -8.06 14.88 2.73
CA ALA A 143 -8.71 14.49 3.99
C ALA A 143 -7.73 13.86 5.01
N SER A 144 -6.74 13.10 4.53
CA SER A 144 -5.69 12.53 5.40
C SER A 144 -4.74 13.59 5.94
N ILE A 145 -4.43 14.61 5.15
CA ILE A 145 -3.61 15.75 5.60
C ILE A 145 -4.39 16.65 6.55
N GLU A 146 -5.68 16.89 6.29
CA GLU A 146 -6.56 17.67 7.16
C GLU A 146 -6.70 17.02 8.55
N ASP A 147 -6.75 15.67 8.59
CA ASP A 147 -6.79 14.91 9.85
C ASP A 147 -5.52 15.04 10.69
N LEU A 148 -4.37 15.37 10.09
CA LEU A 148 -3.14 15.66 10.83
C LEU A 148 -3.21 16.96 11.64
N LYS A 149 -4.18 17.84 11.34
CA LYS A 149 -4.42 19.07 12.10
C LYS A 149 -3.22 20.01 12.17
N PHE A 150 -2.56 20.24 11.03
CA PHE A 150 -1.53 21.28 10.96
C PHE A 150 -2.12 22.67 11.24
N LEU A 151 -1.57 23.39 12.18
CA LEU A 151 -2.02 24.75 12.57
C LEU A 151 -2.08 25.69 11.36
N GLY A 152 -3.28 26.15 11.02
CA GLY A 152 -3.54 27.13 9.96
C GLY A 152 -3.63 26.58 8.54
N LEU A 153 -3.30 25.30 8.26
CA LEU A 153 -3.32 24.77 6.89
C LEU A 153 -4.74 24.63 6.34
N ALA A 154 -5.68 24.11 7.12
CA ALA A 154 -7.08 23.98 6.71
C ALA A 154 -7.73 25.36 6.49
N ALA A 155 -7.41 26.35 7.34
CA ALA A 155 -7.88 27.72 7.19
C ALA A 155 -7.39 28.35 5.89
N GLN A 156 -6.11 28.15 5.53
CA GLN A 156 -5.53 28.63 4.27
C GLN A 156 -6.25 28.03 3.05
N ARG A 157 -6.54 26.72 3.06
CA ARG A 157 -7.35 26.09 2.01
C ARG A 157 -8.75 26.68 1.92
N GLN A 158 -9.44 26.86 3.05
CA GLN A 158 -10.78 27.44 3.07
C GLN A 158 -10.79 28.88 2.53
N GLN A 159 -9.75 29.64 2.83
CA GLN A 159 -9.59 31.00 2.27
C GLN A 159 -9.47 30.96 0.74
N ALA A 160 -8.63 30.06 0.18
CA ALA A 160 -8.48 29.90 -1.27
C ALA A 160 -9.81 29.49 -1.94
N LEU A 161 -10.56 28.57 -1.33
CA LEU A 161 -11.88 28.15 -1.83
C LEU A 161 -12.92 29.29 -1.83
N LYS A 162 -12.95 30.10 -0.76
CA LYS A 162 -13.88 31.24 -0.63
C LYS A 162 -13.55 32.40 -1.55
N SER A 163 -12.27 32.76 -1.64
CA SER A 163 -11.80 33.88 -2.46
C SER A 163 -11.76 33.55 -3.95
N LYS A 164 -11.73 32.26 -4.31
CA LYS A 164 -11.48 31.75 -5.66
C LYS A 164 -10.15 32.24 -6.28
N GLN A 165 -9.22 32.68 -5.45
CA GLN A 165 -7.87 33.07 -5.85
C GLN A 165 -6.95 31.85 -5.83
N PRO A 166 -5.85 31.85 -6.60
CA PRO A 166 -4.82 30.82 -6.51
C PRO A 166 -4.33 30.63 -5.08
N PHE A 167 -4.04 29.38 -4.72
CA PHE A 167 -3.49 29.07 -3.40
C PHE A 167 -2.12 29.72 -3.25
N ASN A 168 -1.94 30.55 -2.21
CA ASN A 168 -0.70 31.26 -1.99
C ASN A 168 0.28 30.42 -1.14
N TYR A 169 1.25 29.80 -1.80
CA TYR A 169 2.26 28.98 -1.15
C TYR A 169 3.22 29.79 -0.23
N ASP A 170 3.34 31.10 -0.46
CA ASP A 170 4.26 31.96 0.29
C ASP A 170 3.66 32.48 1.61
N THR A 171 2.34 32.34 1.80
CA THR A 171 1.69 32.68 3.06
C THR A 171 2.26 31.83 4.20
N PRO A 172 2.89 32.41 5.22
CA PRO A 172 3.36 31.67 6.38
C PRO A 172 2.19 31.03 7.14
N ILE A 173 2.37 29.81 7.58
CA ILE A 173 1.44 29.13 8.51
C ILE A 173 2.23 28.56 9.68
N GLU A 174 1.62 28.53 10.86
CA GLU A 174 2.29 28.06 12.06
C GLU A 174 2.54 26.53 12.00
N GLY A 175 1.65 25.80 11.34
CA GLY A 175 1.70 24.34 11.26
C GLY A 175 2.86 23.77 10.44
N LEU A 176 3.40 24.54 9.49
CA LEU A 176 4.45 24.09 8.55
C LEU A 176 5.48 25.21 8.38
N ARG A 177 6.64 25.09 9.01
CA ARG A 177 7.67 26.14 9.04
C ARG A 177 9.04 25.60 8.62
N ALA A 178 9.71 26.30 7.73
CA ALA A 178 11.15 26.20 7.55
C ALA A 178 11.79 27.23 8.52
N LEU A 179 12.47 26.75 9.56
CA LEU A 179 13.11 27.60 10.55
C LEU A 179 14.43 28.18 10.03
N ASP A 180 15.13 27.35 9.27
CA ASP A 180 16.33 27.69 8.53
C ASP A 180 16.43 26.82 7.26
N ARG A 181 17.57 26.83 6.57
CA ARG A 181 17.79 26.09 5.33
C ARG A 181 17.51 24.58 5.47
N TYR A 182 17.82 24.00 6.63
CA TYR A 182 17.76 22.53 6.85
C TYR A 182 16.87 22.12 8.01
N THR A 183 16.19 23.05 8.66
CA THR A 183 15.33 22.72 9.81
C THR A 183 13.86 22.98 9.47
N VAL A 184 13.07 21.91 9.46
CA VAL A 184 11.61 21.98 9.30
C VAL A 184 10.93 21.74 10.64
N GLN A 185 9.88 22.51 10.93
CA GLN A 185 9.06 22.35 12.14
C GLN A 185 7.60 22.16 11.74
N PHE A 186 6.98 21.14 12.35
CA PHE A 186 5.58 20.83 12.24
C PHE A 186 4.90 21.14 13.57
N ASN A 187 3.82 21.94 13.57
CA ASN A 187 3.00 22.19 14.74
C ASN A 187 1.56 21.74 14.47
N LEU A 188 1.04 20.93 15.37
CA LEU A 188 -0.26 20.27 15.27
C LEU A 188 -1.20 20.82 16.36
N GLU A 189 -2.51 20.86 16.07
CA GLU A 189 -3.53 21.27 17.04
C GLU A 189 -3.69 20.24 18.16
N GLU A 190 -3.48 18.95 17.84
CA GLU A 190 -3.69 17.83 18.75
C GLU A 190 -2.42 16.97 18.89
N PRO A 191 -2.25 16.22 20.00
CA PRO A 191 -1.16 15.26 20.13
C PRO A 191 -1.21 14.20 19.03
N ARG A 192 -0.09 13.93 18.37
CA ARG A 192 0.05 12.88 17.34
C ARG A 192 1.32 12.07 17.57
N PRO A 193 1.36 11.14 18.55
CA PRO A 193 2.57 10.39 18.87
C PRO A 193 3.17 9.59 17.72
N ARG A 194 2.36 9.26 16.70
CA ARG A 194 2.80 8.50 15.52
C ARG A 194 2.97 9.36 14.26
N PHE A 195 3.10 10.67 14.42
CA PHE A 195 3.27 11.57 13.27
C PHE A 195 4.52 11.23 12.45
N GLN A 196 5.57 10.67 13.08
CA GLN A 196 6.78 10.23 12.38
C GLN A 196 6.48 9.15 11.31
N ASP A 197 5.47 8.29 11.50
CA ASP A 197 5.07 7.29 10.51
C ASP A 197 4.61 7.97 9.20
N THR A 198 3.91 9.10 9.30
CA THR A 198 3.52 9.92 8.14
C THR A 198 4.75 10.43 7.39
N LEU A 199 5.76 10.87 8.13
CA LEU A 199 7.00 11.40 7.57
C LEU A 199 7.89 10.31 6.92
N ALA A 200 7.46 9.04 6.91
CA ALA A 200 8.14 7.91 6.26
C ALA A 200 7.46 7.42 4.96
N VAL A 201 6.40 8.09 4.52
CA VAL A 201 5.63 7.71 3.33
C VAL A 201 6.19 8.42 2.10
N SER A 202 7.29 7.90 1.53
CA SER A 202 8.02 8.51 0.41
C SER A 202 7.20 8.67 -0.86
N ASP A 203 6.27 7.77 -1.11
CA ASP A 203 5.41 7.76 -2.30
C ASP A 203 4.39 8.91 -2.35
N LEU A 204 4.05 9.48 -1.19
CA LEU A 204 3.11 10.60 -1.07
C LEU A 204 3.77 11.87 -0.54
N TYR A 205 4.58 11.75 0.51
CA TYR A 205 5.15 12.90 1.22
C TYR A 205 6.64 13.09 0.94
N GLY A 206 7.15 12.42 -0.11
CA GLY A 206 8.47 12.71 -0.64
C GLY A 206 8.53 14.14 -1.20
N SER A 207 9.67 14.79 -0.99
CA SER A 207 9.83 16.21 -1.31
C SER A 207 9.88 16.46 -2.81
N VAL A 208 9.18 17.51 -3.26
CA VAL A 208 9.19 18.04 -4.62
C VAL A 208 9.75 19.46 -4.64
N ALA A 209 10.51 19.82 -5.67
CA ALA A 209 11.01 21.18 -5.86
C ALA A 209 9.93 22.05 -6.51
N ARG A 210 9.71 23.25 -5.95
CA ARG A 210 8.70 24.20 -6.45
C ARG A 210 8.96 24.58 -7.90
N GLU A 211 10.21 24.80 -8.26
CA GLU A 211 10.65 25.18 -9.60
C GLU A 211 10.21 24.15 -10.67
N VAL A 212 10.25 22.87 -10.34
CA VAL A 212 9.82 21.79 -11.23
C VAL A 212 8.31 21.82 -11.45
N VAL A 213 7.55 21.98 -10.37
CA VAL A 213 6.09 22.05 -10.43
C VAL A 213 5.64 23.28 -11.26
N GLU A 214 6.25 24.43 -11.04
CA GLU A 214 5.96 25.68 -11.77
C GLU A 214 6.38 25.60 -13.25
N PHE A 215 7.47 24.88 -13.54
CA PHE A 215 7.98 24.71 -14.91
C PHE A 215 7.07 23.80 -15.74
N TYR A 216 6.68 22.62 -15.21
CA TYR A 216 5.90 21.63 -15.96
C TYR A 216 4.38 21.81 -15.84
N LYS A 217 3.89 22.51 -14.81
CA LYS A 217 2.45 22.80 -14.61
C LYS A 217 1.58 21.55 -14.75
N ASP A 218 0.64 21.54 -15.68
CA ASP A 218 -0.29 20.42 -15.90
C ASP A 218 0.39 19.11 -16.34
N LYS A 219 1.66 19.18 -16.75
CA LYS A 219 2.46 18.00 -17.13
C LYS A 219 3.32 17.44 -16.00
N ILE A 220 3.19 17.96 -14.78
CA ILE A 220 4.03 17.54 -13.64
C ILE A 220 3.95 16.03 -13.38
N ALA A 221 2.81 15.40 -13.62
CA ALA A 221 2.63 13.96 -13.47
C ALA A 221 3.51 13.10 -14.42
N GLU A 222 4.07 13.71 -15.48
CA GLU A 222 4.96 13.07 -16.44
C GLU A 222 6.44 13.37 -16.18
N HIS A 223 6.74 14.29 -15.27
CA HIS A 223 8.08 14.78 -14.96
C HIS A 223 8.40 14.67 -13.44
N PRO A 224 8.49 13.43 -12.92
CA PRO A 224 8.78 13.22 -11.50
C PRO A 224 10.27 13.46 -11.22
N VAL A 225 10.59 14.61 -10.68
CA VAL A 225 11.95 15.02 -10.28
C VAL A 225 12.05 14.97 -8.77
N GLY A 226 12.73 13.97 -8.24
CA GLY A 226 12.89 13.75 -6.80
C GLY A 226 14.34 13.54 -6.41
N THR A 227 14.56 13.21 -5.14
CA THR A 227 15.88 12.92 -4.55
C THR A 227 16.17 11.42 -4.47
N GLY A 228 15.23 10.59 -4.93
CA GLY A 228 15.25 9.14 -4.76
C GLY A 228 16.38 8.41 -5.49
N PRO A 229 16.55 7.11 -5.20
CA PRO A 229 17.63 6.29 -5.76
C PRO A 229 17.53 6.07 -7.26
N PHE A 230 16.36 6.27 -7.84
CA PHE A 230 16.13 6.16 -9.28
C PHE A 230 15.53 7.44 -9.85
N ARG A 231 15.64 7.57 -11.18
CA ARG A 231 14.98 8.58 -11.98
C ARG A 231 14.16 7.91 -13.09
N LEU A 232 13.10 8.56 -13.53
CA LEU A 232 12.33 8.10 -14.69
C LEU A 232 13.19 8.27 -15.96
N ALA A 233 13.50 7.15 -16.62
CA ALA A 233 14.26 7.16 -17.86
C ALA A 233 13.37 7.14 -19.08
N SER A 234 12.27 6.37 -19.04
CA SER A 234 11.24 6.38 -20.09
C SER A 234 9.90 5.89 -19.52
N TRP A 235 8.84 6.42 -20.09
CA TRP A 235 7.48 6.02 -19.77
C TRP A 235 6.63 5.94 -21.02
N ARG A 236 6.09 4.76 -21.27
CA ARG A 236 5.03 4.53 -22.24
C ARG A 236 3.80 4.14 -21.45
N ARG A 237 2.85 5.06 -21.34
CA ARG A 237 1.62 4.91 -20.55
C ARG A 237 0.96 3.56 -20.81
N SER A 238 0.54 2.88 -19.74
CA SER A 238 -0.13 1.57 -19.77
C SER A 238 0.62 0.46 -20.54
N SER A 239 1.95 0.59 -20.69
CA SER A 239 2.77 -0.38 -21.42
C SER A 239 4.10 -0.67 -20.74
N ARG A 240 4.95 0.36 -20.54
CA ARG A 240 6.30 0.15 -19.99
C ARG A 240 6.80 1.38 -19.25
N ILE A 241 7.41 1.14 -18.09
CA ILE A 241 8.12 2.15 -17.30
C ILE A 241 9.57 1.68 -17.14
N VAL A 242 10.52 2.57 -17.34
CA VAL A 242 11.94 2.28 -17.12
C VAL A 242 12.50 3.30 -16.15
N LEU A 243 13.01 2.82 -15.05
CA LEU A 243 13.75 3.62 -14.07
C LEU A 243 15.23 3.33 -14.22
N ALA A 244 16.06 4.35 -14.20
CA ALA A 244 17.51 4.26 -14.17
C ALA A 244 18.06 4.78 -12.85
N ARG A 245 19.20 4.28 -12.40
CA ARG A 245 19.92 4.80 -11.24
C ARG A 245 20.04 6.32 -11.32
N ASN A 246 19.74 7.00 -10.22
CA ASN A 246 19.95 8.44 -10.11
C ASN A 246 21.45 8.74 -9.95
N PRO A 247 22.11 9.46 -10.88
CA PRO A 247 23.53 9.76 -10.79
C PRO A 247 23.86 10.69 -9.60
N ASN A 248 22.91 11.51 -9.19
CA ASN A 248 23.07 12.45 -8.07
C ASN A 248 22.73 11.84 -6.70
N TYR A 249 22.37 10.53 -6.67
CA TYR A 249 22.00 9.89 -5.42
C TYR A 249 23.20 9.86 -4.46
N ARG A 250 22.97 10.36 -3.25
CA ARG A 250 24.02 10.46 -2.23
C ARG A 250 24.62 9.11 -1.89
N LEU A 251 25.78 9.09 -1.26
CA LEU A 251 26.35 7.87 -0.72
C LEU A 251 25.48 7.37 0.43
N ARG A 252 24.81 6.26 0.19
CA ARG A 252 24.07 5.49 1.20
C ARG A 252 24.49 4.03 1.12
N LEU A 253 24.76 3.44 2.27
CA LEU A 253 25.11 2.03 2.37
C LEU A 253 23.88 1.21 2.77
N TRP A 254 23.84 -0.03 2.34
CA TRP A 254 22.84 -0.97 2.75
C TRP A 254 23.08 -1.37 4.22
N ASP A 255 22.13 -1.13 5.10
CA ASP A 255 22.28 -1.20 6.56
C ASP A 255 21.04 -1.74 7.31
N ALA A 256 20.10 -2.39 6.59
CA ALA A 256 18.90 -2.93 7.23
C ALA A 256 19.23 -3.90 8.38
N GLN A 257 18.42 -3.86 9.43
CA GLN A 257 18.65 -4.54 10.70
C GLN A 257 17.55 -5.58 10.99
N PRO A 258 17.69 -6.83 10.54
CA PRO A 258 16.76 -7.91 10.90
C PRO A 258 16.86 -8.26 12.38
N ALA A 259 15.80 -8.84 12.95
CA ALA A 259 15.82 -9.39 14.30
C ALA A 259 16.85 -10.53 14.42
N ALA A 260 17.38 -10.76 15.64
CA ALA A 260 18.44 -11.73 15.86
C ALA A 260 18.01 -13.18 15.54
N ASP A 261 16.74 -13.50 15.75
CA ASP A 261 16.11 -14.79 15.47
C ASP A 261 15.58 -14.93 14.03
N ASP A 262 15.69 -13.90 13.22
CA ASP A 262 15.28 -13.88 11.80
C ASP A 262 16.41 -14.42 10.91
N ALA A 263 16.56 -15.74 10.84
CA ALA A 263 17.64 -16.39 10.08
C ALA A 263 17.72 -15.95 8.61
N GLU A 264 16.57 -15.75 7.94
CA GLU A 264 16.54 -15.29 6.53
C GLU A 264 16.97 -13.83 6.42
N GLY A 265 16.46 -12.96 7.27
CA GLY A 265 16.88 -11.56 7.31
C GLY A 265 18.38 -11.43 7.59
N GLN A 266 18.93 -12.23 8.50
CA GLN A 266 20.36 -12.28 8.78
C GLN A 266 21.19 -12.74 7.57
N ALA A 267 20.71 -13.75 6.84
CA ALA A 267 21.38 -14.21 5.62
C ALA A 267 21.39 -13.12 4.52
N ILE A 268 20.28 -12.40 4.33
CA ILE A 268 20.21 -11.26 3.40
C ILE A 268 21.18 -10.15 3.85
N ALA A 269 21.17 -9.82 5.14
CA ALA A 269 22.05 -8.78 5.69
C ALA A 269 23.53 -9.15 5.52
N ALA A 270 23.91 -10.42 5.72
CA ALA A 270 25.28 -10.89 5.50
C ALA A 270 25.76 -10.69 4.06
N GLN A 271 24.86 -10.82 3.08
CA GLN A 271 25.18 -10.65 1.65
C GLN A 271 25.26 -9.17 1.20
N LEU A 272 24.45 -8.29 1.78
CA LEU A 272 24.22 -6.96 1.23
C LEU A 272 24.78 -5.82 2.09
N ARG A 273 25.05 -6.05 3.38
CA ARG A 273 25.51 -5.01 4.32
C ARG A 273 26.77 -4.30 3.81
N GLY A 274 26.77 -2.97 3.92
CA GLY A 274 27.89 -2.12 3.52
C GLY A 274 27.99 -1.87 2.01
N ARG A 275 27.15 -2.47 1.20
CA ARG A 275 27.14 -2.20 -0.25
C ARG A 275 26.43 -0.86 -0.53
N ARG A 276 26.91 -0.11 -1.53
CA ARG A 276 26.32 1.16 -1.94
C ARG A 276 24.96 0.94 -2.63
N VAL A 277 23.92 1.59 -2.13
CA VAL A 277 22.58 1.60 -2.76
C VAL A 277 22.43 2.78 -3.73
N PRO A 278 21.61 2.67 -4.81
CA PRO A 278 20.86 1.48 -5.23
C PRO A 278 21.80 0.38 -5.73
N LEU A 279 21.47 -0.89 -5.46
CA LEU A 279 22.25 -2.03 -5.93
C LEU A 279 22.02 -2.30 -7.42
N LEU A 280 20.82 -1.96 -7.91
CA LEU A 280 20.41 -2.08 -9.31
C LEU A 280 20.83 -0.84 -10.12
N ASP A 281 21.11 -1.04 -11.40
CA ASP A 281 21.32 0.03 -12.36
C ASP A 281 20.02 0.48 -13.02
N ARG A 282 19.04 -0.44 -13.12
CA ARG A 282 17.77 -0.21 -13.80
C ARG A 282 16.64 -1.08 -13.22
N VAL A 283 15.42 -0.54 -13.28
CA VAL A 283 14.19 -1.30 -13.06
C VAL A 283 13.31 -1.15 -14.31
N GLU A 284 12.91 -2.25 -14.90
CA GLU A 284 12.05 -2.30 -16.08
C GLU A 284 10.72 -2.91 -15.71
N ILE A 285 9.65 -2.15 -15.89
CA ILE A 285 8.32 -2.53 -15.49
C ILE A 285 7.46 -2.65 -16.74
N SER A 286 6.87 -3.83 -16.93
CA SER A 286 5.87 -4.09 -17.98
C SER A 286 4.47 -4.09 -17.38
N ILE A 287 3.49 -3.56 -18.08
CA ILE A 287 2.09 -3.63 -17.66
C ILE A 287 1.50 -4.90 -18.29
N ILE A 288 1.16 -5.89 -17.45
CA ILE A 288 0.58 -7.17 -17.87
C ILE A 288 -0.61 -7.46 -16.94
N GLU A 289 -1.80 -7.07 -17.36
CA GLU A 289 -3.01 -7.10 -16.51
C GLU A 289 -3.51 -8.53 -16.26
N GLU A 290 -3.44 -9.39 -17.27
CA GLU A 290 -3.95 -10.76 -17.18
C GLU A 290 -3.01 -11.71 -16.42
N GLY A 291 -3.58 -12.62 -15.61
CA GLY A 291 -2.83 -13.55 -14.76
C GLY A 291 -1.98 -14.53 -15.56
N GLN A 292 -2.54 -15.15 -16.59
CA GLN A 292 -1.84 -16.15 -17.40
C GLN A 292 -0.63 -15.56 -18.16
N PRO A 293 -0.71 -14.41 -18.85
CA PRO A 293 0.47 -13.79 -19.46
C PRO A 293 1.55 -13.43 -18.44
N ARG A 294 1.19 -12.95 -17.23
CA ARG A 294 2.19 -12.69 -16.18
C ARG A 294 2.89 -13.96 -15.70
N TRP A 295 2.13 -15.03 -15.52
CA TRP A 295 2.67 -16.35 -15.17
C TRP A 295 3.67 -16.84 -16.23
N LEU A 296 3.28 -16.76 -17.50
CA LEU A 296 4.15 -17.18 -18.62
C LEU A 296 5.38 -16.29 -18.76
N SER A 297 5.25 -14.96 -18.61
CA SER A 297 6.39 -14.03 -18.62
C SER A 297 7.43 -14.38 -17.57
N PHE A 298 7.01 -14.78 -16.36
CA PHE A 298 7.94 -15.25 -15.33
C PHE A 298 8.59 -16.58 -15.71
N LEU A 299 7.85 -17.57 -16.18
CA LEU A 299 8.40 -18.87 -16.58
C LEU A 299 9.39 -18.76 -17.74
N ASN A 300 9.15 -17.84 -18.68
CA ASN A 300 10.04 -17.56 -19.81
C ASN A 300 11.28 -16.72 -19.43
N GLY A 301 11.40 -16.32 -18.15
CA GLY A 301 12.51 -15.51 -17.67
C GLY A 301 12.47 -14.05 -18.14
N GLU A 302 11.31 -13.54 -18.55
CA GLU A 302 11.09 -12.13 -18.91
C GLU A 302 10.87 -11.24 -17.68
N ALA A 303 10.40 -11.82 -16.57
CA ALA A 303 10.28 -11.19 -15.27
C ALA A 303 11.18 -11.90 -14.23
N ASP A 304 11.77 -11.14 -13.32
CA ASP A 304 12.66 -11.63 -12.26
C ASP A 304 11.91 -11.88 -10.93
N LEU A 305 10.74 -11.26 -10.80
CA LEU A 305 9.84 -11.41 -9.68
C LEU A 305 8.40 -11.52 -10.19
N LEU A 306 7.72 -12.58 -9.80
CA LEU A 306 6.27 -12.68 -9.88
C LEU A 306 5.70 -12.48 -8.48
N ASP A 307 5.36 -11.24 -8.15
CA ASP A 307 4.65 -10.96 -6.92
C ASP A 307 3.16 -11.29 -7.09
N ARG A 308 2.58 -11.92 -6.08
CA ARG A 308 1.18 -12.37 -6.12
C ARG A 308 0.91 -13.34 -7.28
N VAL A 309 1.43 -14.54 -7.15
CA VAL A 309 1.09 -15.64 -8.07
C VAL A 309 -0.44 -15.67 -8.25
N PRO A 310 -0.95 -15.65 -9.50
CA PRO A 310 -2.38 -15.71 -9.73
C PRO A 310 -3.01 -16.98 -9.11
N ALA A 311 -4.20 -16.85 -8.53
CA ALA A 311 -4.82 -17.91 -7.73
C ALA A 311 -4.98 -19.25 -8.51
N GLU A 312 -5.23 -19.15 -9.81
CA GLU A 312 -5.36 -20.31 -10.70
C GLU A 312 -4.07 -21.12 -10.86
N PHE A 313 -2.90 -20.50 -10.61
CA PHE A 313 -1.59 -21.16 -10.75
C PHE A 313 -0.95 -21.52 -9.40
N ILE A 314 -1.59 -21.23 -8.28
CA ILE A 314 -0.98 -21.42 -6.95
C ILE A 314 -0.63 -22.87 -6.66
N ASP A 315 -1.52 -23.80 -7.03
CA ASP A 315 -1.31 -25.23 -6.81
C ASP A 315 -0.21 -25.81 -7.72
N MET A 316 0.03 -25.18 -8.90
CA MET A 316 1.13 -25.51 -9.80
C MET A 316 2.47 -24.91 -9.34
N ALA A 317 2.43 -23.70 -8.82
CA ALA A 317 3.61 -22.98 -8.37
C ALA A 317 4.10 -23.44 -7.00
N MET A 318 3.16 -23.64 -6.07
CA MET A 318 3.45 -23.95 -4.67
C MET A 318 2.47 -24.98 -4.08
N PRO A 319 2.48 -26.22 -4.56
CA PRO A 319 1.64 -27.29 -4.00
C PRO A 319 1.91 -27.45 -2.51
N GLY A 320 0.84 -27.44 -1.70
CA GLY A 320 0.97 -27.50 -0.23
C GLY A 320 1.72 -26.31 0.40
N GLY A 321 1.88 -25.20 -0.32
CA GLY A 321 2.58 -24.00 0.16
C GLY A 321 4.11 -24.03 -0.02
N VAL A 322 4.66 -25.07 -0.62
CA VAL A 322 6.09 -25.24 -0.92
C VAL A 322 6.33 -25.12 -2.42
N ILE A 323 7.44 -24.50 -2.82
CA ILE A 323 7.77 -24.34 -4.24
C ILE A 323 7.76 -25.70 -4.97
N ALA A 324 7.15 -25.75 -6.14
CA ALA A 324 7.08 -26.96 -6.96
C ALA A 324 8.49 -27.47 -7.35
N PRO A 325 8.73 -28.82 -7.30
CA PRO A 325 10.06 -29.39 -7.51
C PRO A 325 10.69 -29.04 -8.87
N ASN A 326 9.89 -28.89 -9.92
CA ASN A 326 10.38 -28.47 -11.25
C ASN A 326 10.89 -27.02 -11.26
N LEU A 327 10.23 -26.11 -10.53
CA LEU A 327 10.68 -24.73 -10.39
C LEU A 327 11.91 -24.64 -9.48
N ALA A 328 11.91 -25.39 -8.37
CA ALA A 328 13.07 -25.46 -7.48
C ALA A 328 14.35 -25.96 -8.20
N LYS A 329 14.23 -26.95 -9.10
CA LYS A 329 15.35 -27.43 -9.93
C LYS A 329 15.91 -26.36 -10.87
N GLN A 330 15.10 -25.37 -11.26
CA GLN A 330 15.53 -24.22 -12.05
C GLN A 330 16.10 -23.09 -11.18
N GLY A 331 16.22 -23.30 -9.85
CA GLY A 331 16.70 -22.31 -8.91
C GLY A 331 15.67 -21.24 -8.54
N VAL A 332 14.41 -21.39 -8.96
CA VAL A 332 13.31 -20.49 -8.55
C VAL A 332 13.03 -20.68 -7.07
N ARG A 333 12.92 -19.60 -6.37
CA ARG A 333 12.52 -19.58 -4.96
C ARG A 333 11.08 -19.11 -4.84
N GLY A 334 10.31 -19.75 -3.99
CA GLY A 334 8.92 -19.41 -3.71
C GLY A 334 8.74 -19.03 -2.25
N ARG A 335 7.91 -18.03 -1.98
CA ARG A 335 7.59 -17.61 -0.62
C ARG A 335 6.11 -17.32 -0.47
N ARG A 336 5.51 -17.90 0.56
CA ARG A 336 4.15 -17.60 0.99
C ARG A 336 4.22 -16.68 2.21
N VAL A 337 3.62 -15.50 2.12
CA VAL A 337 3.67 -14.46 3.16
C VAL A 337 2.26 -14.06 3.56
N LEU A 338 1.96 -14.11 4.85
CA LEU A 338 0.75 -13.51 5.40
C LEU A 338 0.86 -12.00 5.29
N THR A 339 -0.12 -11.36 4.64
CA THR A 339 -0.08 -9.92 4.40
C THR A 339 -0.89 -9.15 5.44
N SER A 340 -0.55 -7.88 5.61
CA SER A 340 -1.32 -6.94 6.43
C SER A 340 -2.55 -6.48 5.65
N ASP A 341 -3.48 -7.42 5.40
CA ASP A 341 -4.75 -7.14 4.75
C ASP A 341 -5.91 -7.87 5.43
N ILE A 342 -7.13 -7.47 5.10
CA ILE A 342 -8.34 -8.09 5.58
C ILE A 342 -9.42 -8.06 4.50
N VAL A 343 -10.17 -9.14 4.39
CA VAL A 343 -11.42 -9.21 3.64
C VAL A 343 -12.58 -9.18 4.61
N MET A 344 -13.58 -8.35 4.33
CA MET A 344 -14.73 -8.15 5.20
C MET A 344 -15.97 -7.78 4.39
N THR A 345 -17.15 -8.08 4.91
CA THR A 345 -18.44 -7.62 4.39
C THR A 345 -19.03 -6.63 5.38
N PHE A 346 -19.36 -5.42 4.95
CA PHE A 346 -20.04 -4.47 5.82
C PHE A 346 -21.55 -4.64 5.79
N TYR A 347 -22.19 -4.31 6.91
CA TYR A 347 -23.62 -4.08 7.07
C TYR A 347 -23.85 -2.57 7.21
N ASN A 348 -24.67 -1.98 6.35
CA ASN A 348 -24.98 -0.55 6.46
C ASN A 348 -25.82 -0.27 7.71
N MET A 349 -25.25 0.45 8.66
CA MET A 349 -25.92 0.72 9.93
C MET A 349 -27.08 1.73 9.83
N ASP A 350 -27.22 2.41 8.69
CA ASP A 350 -28.38 3.27 8.40
C ASP A 350 -29.51 2.49 7.68
N ASP A 351 -29.29 1.20 7.31
CA ASP A 351 -30.28 0.37 6.61
C ASP A 351 -31.37 -0.14 7.58
N PRO A 352 -32.65 -0.12 7.18
CA PRO A 352 -33.76 -0.52 8.06
C PRO A 352 -33.79 -2.01 8.40
N VAL A 353 -33.15 -2.87 7.60
CA VAL A 353 -33.12 -4.35 7.82
C VAL A 353 -31.92 -4.72 8.68
N VAL A 354 -30.71 -4.46 8.22
CA VAL A 354 -29.47 -4.91 8.89
C VAL A 354 -28.88 -3.87 9.84
N GLY A 355 -29.28 -2.61 9.76
CA GLY A 355 -28.70 -1.48 10.49
C GLY A 355 -29.25 -1.29 11.89
N GLY A 356 -28.68 -0.33 12.62
CA GLY A 356 -29.05 0.05 13.97
C GLY A 356 -28.31 -0.71 15.07
N LEU A 357 -28.44 -0.19 16.32
CA LEU A 357 -27.77 -0.71 17.50
C LEU A 357 -28.74 -1.45 18.46
N ALA A 358 -30.03 -1.55 18.09
CA ALA A 358 -31.02 -2.25 18.90
C ALA A 358 -30.68 -3.75 18.98
N PRO A 359 -30.97 -4.42 20.11
CA PRO A 359 -30.57 -5.80 20.37
C PRO A 359 -30.96 -6.78 19.26
N GLU A 360 -32.17 -6.65 18.69
CA GLU A 360 -32.63 -7.48 17.58
C GLU A 360 -31.79 -7.30 16.30
N LYS A 361 -31.34 -6.08 16.03
CA LYS A 361 -30.46 -5.77 14.87
C LYS A 361 -29.06 -6.31 15.06
N VAL A 362 -28.53 -6.20 16.27
CA VAL A 362 -27.24 -6.81 16.62
C VAL A 362 -27.33 -8.34 16.53
N ALA A 363 -28.42 -8.93 17.05
CA ALA A 363 -28.67 -10.37 16.98
C ALA A 363 -28.76 -10.87 15.53
N LEU A 364 -29.45 -10.15 14.65
CA LEU A 364 -29.48 -10.46 13.22
C LEU A 364 -28.07 -10.53 12.63
N ARG A 365 -27.26 -9.47 12.76
CA ARG A 365 -25.90 -9.45 12.20
C ARG A 365 -24.99 -10.54 12.78
N ARG A 366 -25.09 -10.81 14.09
CA ARG A 366 -24.34 -11.90 14.73
C ARG A 366 -24.78 -13.26 14.21
N ALA A 367 -26.09 -13.48 14.01
CA ALA A 367 -26.60 -14.72 13.41
C ALA A 367 -26.11 -14.91 11.96
N LEU A 368 -26.15 -13.83 11.15
CA LEU A 368 -25.57 -13.86 9.78
C LEU A 368 -24.08 -14.20 9.82
N ASN A 369 -23.31 -13.61 10.77
CA ASN A 369 -21.88 -13.91 10.92
C ASN A 369 -21.61 -15.37 11.31
N LEU A 370 -22.40 -15.95 12.23
CA LEU A 370 -22.28 -17.34 12.67
C LEU A 370 -22.67 -18.35 11.57
N ALA A 371 -23.49 -17.95 10.61
CA ALA A 371 -23.89 -18.80 9.51
C ALA A 371 -22.86 -18.89 8.37
N VAL A 372 -21.85 -18.00 8.32
CA VAL A 372 -20.84 -17.99 7.24
C VAL A 372 -19.72 -18.99 7.53
N ASP A 373 -19.60 -20.01 6.69
CA ASP A 373 -18.56 -21.04 6.75
C ASP A 373 -17.22 -20.51 6.18
N LEU A 374 -16.39 -19.94 7.05
CA LEU A 374 -15.09 -19.38 6.68
C LEU A 374 -14.08 -20.47 6.27
N ASP A 375 -14.12 -21.65 6.87
CA ASP A 375 -13.20 -22.73 6.53
C ASP A 375 -13.46 -23.21 5.11
N ARG A 376 -14.73 -23.30 4.73
CA ARG A 376 -15.14 -23.63 3.37
C ARG A 376 -14.73 -22.52 2.37
N GLU A 377 -14.93 -21.25 2.71
CA GLU A 377 -14.48 -20.11 1.90
C GLU A 377 -12.97 -20.19 1.67
N ILE A 378 -12.18 -20.35 2.74
CA ILE A 378 -10.72 -20.40 2.68
C ILE A 378 -10.26 -21.61 1.85
N ARG A 379 -10.85 -22.77 2.05
CA ARG A 379 -10.45 -24.00 1.35
C ARG A 379 -10.82 -23.96 -0.13
N LEU A 380 -12.07 -23.63 -0.47
CA LEU A 380 -12.59 -23.77 -1.84
C LEU A 380 -12.31 -22.55 -2.71
N VAL A 381 -12.58 -21.35 -2.20
CA VAL A 381 -12.44 -20.12 -3.00
C VAL A 381 -11.03 -19.55 -2.92
N ARG A 382 -10.44 -19.57 -1.72
CA ARG A 382 -9.09 -19.02 -1.51
C ARG A 382 -7.97 -20.04 -1.56
N ARG A 383 -8.30 -21.32 -1.85
CA ARG A 383 -7.32 -22.42 -2.02
C ARG A 383 -6.31 -22.51 -0.87
N GLY A 384 -6.75 -22.33 0.37
CA GLY A 384 -5.90 -22.34 1.55
C GLY A 384 -5.01 -21.09 1.72
N MET A 385 -5.15 -20.07 0.85
CA MET A 385 -4.33 -18.86 0.86
C MET A 385 -4.90 -17.78 1.78
N ALA A 386 -5.40 -18.15 2.96
CA ALA A 386 -5.85 -17.21 3.98
C ALA A 386 -5.92 -17.88 5.36
N ILE A 387 -6.05 -17.05 6.40
CA ILE A 387 -6.41 -17.44 7.76
C ILE A 387 -7.66 -16.68 8.19
N PRO A 388 -8.53 -17.24 9.06
CA PRO A 388 -9.71 -16.54 9.57
C PRO A 388 -9.32 -15.25 10.30
N ALA A 389 -10.06 -14.16 10.05
CA ALA A 389 -9.88 -12.90 10.77
C ALA A 389 -10.69 -12.90 12.07
N GLN A 390 -10.02 -12.83 13.22
CA GLN A 390 -10.64 -12.81 14.54
C GLN A 390 -11.04 -11.40 14.99
N SER A 391 -10.40 -10.37 14.44
CA SER A 391 -10.61 -8.97 14.76
C SER A 391 -10.33 -8.08 13.54
N PRO A 392 -10.72 -6.79 13.56
CA PRO A 392 -10.39 -5.89 12.46
C PRO A 392 -8.90 -5.56 12.34
N VAL A 393 -8.10 -5.76 13.38
CA VAL A 393 -6.66 -5.43 13.34
C VAL A 393 -5.91 -6.52 12.58
N MET A 394 -5.14 -6.09 11.58
CA MET A 394 -4.45 -6.97 10.65
C MET A 394 -3.09 -7.46 11.17
N PRO A 395 -2.61 -8.63 10.71
CA PRO A 395 -1.27 -9.13 11.02
C PRO A 395 -0.17 -8.08 10.80
N HIS A 396 0.91 -8.16 11.58
CA HIS A 396 2.09 -7.29 11.54
C HIS A 396 1.87 -5.82 11.95
N LEU A 397 0.66 -5.45 12.38
CA LEU A 397 0.35 -4.10 12.87
C LEU A 397 0.33 -4.05 14.39
N SER A 398 0.55 -2.86 14.96
CA SER A 398 0.35 -2.65 16.40
C SER A 398 -1.10 -2.98 16.80
N GLY A 399 -1.28 -3.59 17.96
CA GLY A 399 -2.58 -4.06 18.44
C GLY A 399 -3.07 -5.39 17.83
N TYR A 400 -2.36 -5.97 16.85
CA TYR A 400 -2.63 -7.33 16.41
C TYR A 400 -2.20 -8.34 17.49
N ASP A 401 -3.11 -9.25 17.79
CA ASP A 401 -2.86 -10.33 18.72
C ASP A 401 -3.27 -11.66 18.06
N PRO A 402 -2.33 -12.55 17.73
CA PRO A 402 -2.62 -13.83 17.11
C PRO A 402 -3.37 -14.80 18.04
N ALA A 403 -3.35 -14.57 19.36
CA ALA A 403 -4.07 -15.36 20.34
C ALA A 403 -5.53 -14.89 20.54
N PHE A 404 -5.87 -13.69 20.06
CA PHE A 404 -7.23 -13.17 20.16
C PHE A 404 -8.21 -14.06 19.41
N LYS A 405 -9.26 -14.53 20.11
CA LYS A 405 -10.35 -15.34 19.57
C LYS A 405 -11.67 -14.61 19.75
N SER A 406 -12.55 -14.77 18.78
CA SER A 406 -13.88 -14.15 18.81
C SER A 406 -14.89 -15.03 18.07
N GLU A 407 -16.18 -14.83 18.39
CA GLU A 407 -17.28 -15.53 17.70
C GLU A 407 -17.39 -15.18 16.20
N ASN A 408 -16.71 -14.11 15.75
CA ASN A 408 -16.73 -13.72 14.34
C ASN A 408 -16.28 -14.84 13.42
N SER A 409 -15.38 -15.72 13.86
CA SER A 409 -14.86 -16.83 13.05
C SER A 409 -15.54 -18.16 13.36
N ASP A 410 -16.49 -18.19 14.28
CA ASP A 410 -17.28 -19.39 14.55
C ASP A 410 -18.23 -19.67 13.38
N PHE A 411 -18.41 -20.95 13.07
CA PHE A 411 -19.43 -21.43 12.16
C PHE A 411 -20.42 -22.29 12.93
N ASP A 412 -21.58 -21.74 13.24
CA ASP A 412 -22.60 -22.39 14.03
C ASP A 412 -24.01 -21.99 13.54
N PRO A 413 -24.50 -22.63 12.46
CA PRO A 413 -25.86 -22.38 11.94
C PRO A 413 -26.99 -22.70 12.93
N ALA A 414 -26.76 -23.64 13.86
CA ALA A 414 -27.76 -23.95 14.87
C ALA A 414 -27.93 -22.81 15.87
N ARG A 415 -26.83 -22.28 16.38
CA ARG A 415 -26.82 -21.08 17.23
C ARG A 415 -27.35 -19.84 16.49
N ALA A 416 -27.03 -19.70 15.19
CA ALA A 416 -27.57 -18.62 14.36
C ALA A 416 -29.11 -18.68 14.29
N ARG A 417 -29.69 -19.85 14.02
CA ARG A 417 -31.17 -20.03 14.02
C ARG A 417 -31.77 -19.72 15.38
N ALA A 418 -31.22 -20.28 16.46
CA ALA A 418 -31.72 -20.02 17.82
C ALA A 418 -31.68 -18.52 18.17
N LEU A 419 -30.65 -17.80 17.73
CA LEU A 419 -30.53 -16.36 17.95
C LEU A 419 -31.60 -15.59 17.15
N LEU A 420 -31.86 -15.99 15.90
CA LEU A 420 -32.93 -15.39 15.09
C LEU A 420 -34.30 -15.64 15.71
N ASP A 421 -34.59 -16.88 16.15
CA ASP A 421 -35.87 -17.23 16.82
C ASP A 421 -36.10 -16.41 18.07
N LEU A 422 -35.07 -16.26 18.91
CA LEU A 422 -35.13 -15.51 20.16
C LEU A 422 -35.54 -14.04 19.96
N TYR A 423 -35.15 -13.45 18.82
CA TYR A 423 -35.43 -12.04 18.51
C TYR A 423 -36.56 -11.86 17.48
N GLY A 424 -37.38 -12.91 17.24
CA GLY A 424 -38.63 -12.84 16.48
C GLY A 424 -38.44 -12.85 14.95
N TYR A 425 -37.26 -13.21 14.45
CA TYR A 425 -37.04 -13.50 13.03
C TYR A 425 -37.44 -14.96 12.78
N VAL A 426 -38.70 -15.22 12.55
CA VAL A 426 -39.28 -16.57 12.41
C VAL A 426 -40.03 -16.70 11.09
N ASP A 427 -40.14 -17.92 10.58
CA ASP A 427 -41.00 -18.27 9.44
C ASP A 427 -42.46 -18.31 9.96
N ARG A 428 -43.28 -17.33 9.58
CA ARG A 428 -44.69 -17.20 10.05
C ARG A 428 -45.69 -17.79 9.11
N ASP A 429 -45.41 -17.83 7.82
CA ASP A 429 -46.31 -18.31 6.79
C ASP A 429 -45.98 -19.73 6.33
N GLY A 430 -44.88 -20.32 6.79
CA GLY A 430 -44.49 -21.70 6.52
C GLY A 430 -43.85 -21.92 5.14
N ASP A 431 -43.36 -20.83 4.51
CA ASP A 431 -42.72 -20.93 3.18
C ASP A 431 -41.22 -21.31 3.25
N GLY A 432 -40.70 -21.51 4.44
CA GLY A 432 -39.31 -21.88 4.70
C GLY A 432 -38.36 -20.71 4.86
N TRP A 433 -38.85 -19.46 4.76
CA TRP A 433 -38.06 -18.25 4.90
C TRP A 433 -38.53 -17.43 6.10
N ARG A 434 -37.60 -16.71 6.69
CA ARG A 434 -37.86 -15.90 7.88
C ARG A 434 -38.36 -14.50 7.53
N GLU A 435 -39.26 -13.99 8.37
CA GLU A 435 -39.67 -12.60 8.35
C GLU A 435 -38.91 -11.78 9.41
N LEU A 436 -38.96 -10.46 9.22
CA LEU A 436 -38.62 -9.48 10.24
C LEU A 436 -39.62 -9.57 11.43
N PRO A 437 -39.25 -9.09 12.62
CA PRO A 437 -40.17 -9.07 13.79
C PRO A 437 -41.52 -8.39 13.52
N ASP A 438 -41.57 -7.47 12.56
CA ASP A 438 -42.79 -6.77 12.13
C ASP A 438 -43.61 -7.53 11.06
N GLY A 439 -43.19 -8.73 10.67
CA GLY A 439 -43.87 -9.60 9.70
C GLY A 439 -43.54 -9.34 8.23
N ARG A 440 -42.68 -8.38 7.92
CA ARG A 440 -42.22 -8.19 6.53
C ARG A 440 -41.16 -9.22 6.16
N PRO A 441 -41.04 -9.60 4.88
CA PRO A 441 -40.00 -10.54 4.44
C PRO A 441 -38.59 -10.09 4.83
N LEU A 442 -37.78 -11.02 5.37
CA LEU A 442 -36.35 -10.79 5.58
C LEU A 442 -35.58 -11.11 4.32
N VAL A 443 -35.20 -10.08 3.58
CA VAL A 443 -34.41 -10.20 2.34
C VAL A 443 -33.14 -9.36 2.47
N LEU A 444 -32.00 -10.01 2.25
CA LEU A 444 -30.69 -9.35 2.22
C LEU A 444 -30.34 -8.93 0.79
N ALA A 445 -29.94 -7.68 0.61
CA ALA A 445 -29.43 -7.16 -0.65
C ALA A 445 -27.90 -7.06 -0.61
N TYR A 446 -27.20 -7.95 -1.28
CA TYR A 446 -25.74 -8.04 -1.30
C TYR A 446 -25.19 -7.50 -2.62
N ALA A 447 -24.42 -6.40 -2.57
CA ALA A 447 -23.72 -5.89 -3.73
C ALA A 447 -22.49 -6.75 -4.04
N THR A 448 -22.24 -7.03 -5.31
CA THR A 448 -21.14 -7.90 -5.76
C THR A 448 -20.52 -7.41 -7.07
N GLN A 449 -19.42 -8.04 -7.52
CA GLN A 449 -18.74 -7.76 -8.79
C GLN A 449 -18.92 -8.92 -9.79
N PRO A 450 -18.75 -8.71 -11.11
CA PRO A 450 -19.04 -9.71 -12.14
C PRO A 450 -17.91 -10.74 -12.36
N ASP A 451 -16.86 -10.80 -11.53
CA ASP A 451 -15.75 -11.74 -11.69
C ASP A 451 -16.04 -13.14 -11.13
N GLN A 452 -15.21 -14.11 -11.49
CA GLN A 452 -15.38 -15.51 -11.12
C GLN A 452 -15.27 -15.73 -9.60
N GLN A 453 -14.35 -15.06 -8.92
CA GLN A 453 -14.18 -15.23 -7.47
C GLN A 453 -15.42 -14.75 -6.71
N ASN A 454 -15.97 -13.60 -7.11
CA ASN A 454 -17.21 -13.11 -6.51
C ASN A 454 -18.41 -14.02 -6.78
N ARG A 455 -18.51 -14.66 -7.96
CA ARG A 455 -19.57 -15.68 -8.20
C ARG A 455 -19.46 -16.83 -7.23
N GLN A 456 -18.26 -17.37 -6.98
CA GLN A 456 -18.05 -18.46 -6.02
C GLN A 456 -18.37 -18.03 -4.57
N LEU A 457 -18.02 -16.80 -4.19
CA LEU A 457 -18.37 -16.25 -2.88
C LEU A 457 -19.88 -16.07 -2.73
N ASN A 458 -20.58 -15.61 -3.77
CA ASN A 458 -22.04 -15.47 -3.77
C ASN A 458 -22.74 -16.81 -3.56
N GLU A 459 -22.28 -17.87 -4.23
CA GLU A 459 -22.82 -19.23 -4.05
C GLU A 459 -22.65 -19.73 -2.60
N LEU A 460 -21.52 -19.43 -1.96
CA LEU A 460 -21.31 -19.75 -0.55
C LEU A 460 -22.23 -18.93 0.36
N TRP A 461 -22.36 -17.64 0.13
CA TRP A 461 -23.27 -16.79 0.88
C TRP A 461 -24.71 -17.26 0.75
N GLN A 462 -25.17 -17.56 -0.45
CA GLN A 462 -26.52 -18.06 -0.70
C GLN A 462 -26.79 -19.33 0.10
N ARG A 463 -25.94 -20.35 -0.04
CA ARG A 463 -26.06 -21.61 0.70
C ARG A 463 -26.07 -21.41 2.22
N ASN A 464 -25.20 -20.51 2.73
CA ASN A 464 -25.10 -20.25 4.15
C ASN A 464 -26.36 -19.56 4.70
N MET A 465 -26.94 -18.63 3.94
CA MET A 465 -28.17 -17.93 4.32
C MET A 465 -29.40 -18.83 4.20
N GLU A 466 -29.50 -19.65 3.16
CA GLU A 466 -30.54 -20.70 3.00
C GLU A 466 -30.57 -21.66 4.19
N ALA A 467 -29.38 -22.06 4.69
CA ALA A 467 -29.28 -22.97 5.84
C ALA A 467 -29.87 -22.41 7.14
N ILE A 468 -30.08 -21.12 7.23
CA ILE A 468 -30.71 -20.45 8.38
C ILE A 468 -32.05 -19.80 8.03
N GLY A 469 -32.62 -20.09 6.83
CA GLY A 469 -33.91 -19.58 6.37
C GLY A 469 -33.91 -18.09 6.03
N VAL A 470 -32.81 -17.53 5.57
CA VAL A 470 -32.70 -16.10 5.21
C VAL A 470 -32.50 -15.94 3.70
N ARG A 471 -33.35 -15.14 3.06
CA ARG A 471 -33.24 -14.81 1.62
C ARG A 471 -32.11 -13.83 1.39
N ILE A 472 -31.34 -14.03 0.30
CA ILE A 472 -30.29 -13.11 -0.14
C ILE A 472 -30.38 -12.90 -1.65
N GLU A 473 -30.30 -11.65 -2.07
CA GLU A 473 -30.27 -11.21 -3.47
C GLU A 473 -28.96 -10.55 -3.80
N PHE A 474 -28.35 -10.92 -4.95
CA PHE A 474 -27.09 -10.33 -5.39
C PHE A 474 -27.32 -9.26 -6.46
N LYS A 475 -26.74 -8.06 -6.22
CA LYS A 475 -26.78 -6.92 -7.14
C LYS A 475 -25.39 -6.66 -7.70
N THR A 476 -25.19 -7.06 -8.95
CA THR A 476 -23.87 -6.97 -9.61
C THR A 476 -23.65 -5.61 -10.21
N ALA A 477 -22.52 -4.97 -9.83
CA ALA A 477 -22.02 -3.74 -10.44
C ALA A 477 -20.48 -3.73 -10.42
N LYS A 478 -19.86 -2.83 -11.20
CA LYS A 478 -18.40 -2.66 -11.18
C LYS A 478 -17.94 -2.06 -9.85
N TRP A 479 -16.70 -2.36 -9.45
CA TRP A 479 -16.13 -1.91 -8.18
C TRP A 479 -16.25 -0.39 -7.94
N PRO A 480 -15.95 0.53 -8.92
CA PRO A 480 -16.08 1.98 -8.69
C PRO A 480 -17.53 2.42 -8.45
N GLU A 481 -18.49 1.75 -9.09
CA GLU A 481 -19.93 2.01 -8.93
C GLU A 481 -20.38 1.60 -7.53
N ASN A 482 -19.99 0.38 -7.10
CA ASN A 482 -20.27 -0.12 -5.75
C ASN A 482 -19.62 0.78 -4.68
N LEU A 483 -18.37 1.24 -4.87
CA LEU A 483 -17.71 2.13 -3.93
C LEU A 483 -18.44 3.48 -3.82
N LYS A 484 -18.86 4.07 -4.95
CA LYS A 484 -19.64 5.31 -4.96
C LYS A 484 -20.98 5.14 -4.24
N ALA A 485 -21.68 4.02 -4.49
CA ALA A 485 -22.95 3.70 -3.85
C ALA A 485 -22.78 3.43 -2.33
N ALA A 486 -21.72 2.72 -1.92
CA ALA A 486 -21.40 2.46 -0.51
C ALA A 486 -21.13 3.76 0.25
N ARG A 487 -20.30 4.66 -0.30
CA ARG A 487 -20.03 5.98 0.29
C ARG A 487 -21.29 6.82 0.44
N ALA A 488 -22.21 6.71 -0.53
CA ALA A 488 -23.52 7.39 -0.48
C ALA A 488 -24.55 6.71 0.43
N GLY A 489 -24.22 5.57 1.10
CA GLY A 489 -25.13 4.82 1.97
C GLY A 489 -26.23 4.06 1.22
N LYS A 490 -26.08 3.80 -0.08
CA LYS A 490 -27.10 3.17 -0.92
C LYS A 490 -27.00 1.64 -1.00
N LEU A 491 -25.97 1.05 -0.41
CA LEU A 491 -25.81 -0.41 -0.35
C LEU A 491 -26.17 -0.89 1.04
N GLN A 492 -26.88 -2.01 1.13
CA GLN A 492 -27.18 -2.68 2.39
C GLN A 492 -25.98 -3.47 2.89
N MET A 493 -25.37 -4.28 2.00
CA MET A 493 -24.20 -5.11 2.27
C MET A 493 -23.27 -5.12 1.05
N TRP A 494 -21.95 -5.19 1.30
CA TRP A 494 -20.96 -5.37 0.25
C TRP A 494 -19.63 -5.91 0.80
N GLY A 495 -19.04 -6.88 0.08
CA GLY A 495 -17.73 -7.45 0.37
C GLY A 495 -16.60 -6.57 -0.13
N VAL A 496 -15.66 -6.19 0.75
CA VAL A 496 -14.50 -5.35 0.44
C VAL A 496 -13.23 -5.92 1.04
N ALA A 497 -12.10 -5.63 0.40
CA ALA A 497 -10.79 -5.90 0.98
C ALA A 497 -10.08 -4.57 1.31
N SER A 498 -9.23 -4.61 2.33
CA SER A 498 -8.39 -3.48 2.72
C SER A 498 -7.00 -3.96 3.07
N ALA A 499 -5.99 -3.18 2.72
CA ALA A 499 -4.60 -3.40 3.09
C ALA A 499 -4.08 -2.26 3.98
N ALA A 500 -3.13 -2.56 4.83
CA ALA A 500 -2.46 -1.57 5.65
C ALA A 500 -1.61 -0.62 4.80
N THR A 501 -1.58 0.64 5.21
CA THR A 501 -0.71 1.68 4.63
C THR A 501 0.33 2.18 5.62
N GLY A 502 0.34 1.65 6.84
CA GLY A 502 1.28 1.97 7.91
C GLY A 502 1.29 0.87 8.97
N GLY A 503 2.19 0.96 9.94
CA GLY A 503 2.38 -0.04 11.00
C GLY A 503 1.35 0.02 12.13
N ASP A 504 0.43 0.98 12.10
CA ASP A 504 -0.56 1.19 13.16
C ASP A 504 -1.90 0.50 12.86
N GLY A 505 -2.33 -0.38 13.74
CA GLY A 505 -3.63 -1.06 13.66
C GLY A 505 -4.83 -0.11 13.75
N MET A 506 -4.65 1.11 14.23
CA MET A 506 -5.71 2.14 14.24
C MET A 506 -6.27 2.43 12.86
N GLY A 507 -5.48 2.36 11.79
CA GLY A 507 -5.96 2.59 10.44
C GLY A 507 -7.16 1.71 10.08
N MET A 508 -7.26 0.50 10.64
CA MET A 508 -8.44 -0.36 10.48
C MET A 508 -9.59 0.01 11.40
N LEU A 509 -9.29 0.44 12.62
CA LEU A 509 -10.32 0.89 13.57
C LEU A 509 -11.03 2.17 13.12
N THR A 510 -10.37 2.99 12.29
CA THR A 510 -10.99 4.16 11.64
C THR A 510 -12.22 3.79 10.79
N ARG A 511 -12.32 2.54 10.31
CA ARG A 511 -13.50 2.03 9.59
C ARG A 511 -14.72 1.81 10.49
N TYR A 512 -14.55 1.92 11.79
CA TYR A 512 -15.61 1.85 12.80
C TYR A 512 -15.87 3.21 13.47
N TYR A 513 -15.03 4.21 13.19
CA TYR A 513 -15.12 5.53 13.79
C TYR A 513 -16.26 6.35 13.18
N GLY A 514 -17.19 6.80 14.02
CA GLY A 514 -18.43 7.45 13.60
C GLY A 514 -18.24 8.68 12.70
N PRO A 515 -17.32 9.62 13.01
CA PRO A 515 -17.03 10.77 12.16
C PRO A 515 -16.54 10.44 10.74
N GLN A 516 -16.06 9.22 10.50
CA GLN A 516 -15.63 8.73 9.18
C GLN A 516 -16.75 8.04 8.37
N ALA A 517 -17.99 8.10 8.83
CA ALA A 517 -19.14 7.49 8.15
C ALA A 517 -19.32 8.04 6.73
N GLY A 518 -19.41 7.11 5.75
CA GLY A 518 -19.48 7.44 4.33
C GLY A 518 -18.14 7.78 3.68
N LEU A 519 -17.04 7.81 4.44
CA LEU A 519 -15.67 7.94 3.96
C LEU A 519 -14.93 6.60 4.09
N GLN A 520 -14.13 6.42 5.13
CA GLN A 520 -13.49 5.14 5.42
C GLN A 520 -14.45 4.16 6.12
N ASN A 521 -15.36 4.64 6.93
CA ASN A 521 -16.39 3.87 7.61
C ASN A 521 -17.59 3.65 6.67
N LEU A 522 -17.47 2.68 5.77
CA LEU A 522 -18.53 2.34 4.81
C LEU A 522 -19.76 1.70 5.49
N ALA A 523 -19.57 1.03 6.62
CA ALA A 523 -20.68 0.49 7.43
C ALA A 523 -21.51 1.59 8.09
N ARG A 524 -21.00 2.82 8.17
CA ARG A 524 -21.67 3.96 8.83
C ARG A 524 -21.95 3.70 10.31
N PHE A 525 -21.13 2.86 10.93
CA PHE A 525 -21.22 2.54 12.36
C PHE A 525 -20.93 3.78 13.21
N ARG A 526 -21.76 4.03 14.20
CA ARG A 526 -21.63 5.15 15.14
C ARG A 526 -21.92 4.64 16.53
N LEU A 527 -20.89 4.55 17.36
CA LEU A 527 -20.99 4.14 18.75
C LEU A 527 -20.13 5.09 19.60
N PRO A 528 -20.71 5.99 20.43
CA PRO A 528 -19.93 6.96 21.20
C PRO A 528 -18.83 6.33 22.05
N ALA A 529 -19.08 5.15 22.63
CA ALA A 529 -18.08 4.41 23.41
C ALA A 529 -16.88 3.94 22.56
N PHE A 530 -17.09 3.61 21.27
CA PHE A 530 -16.02 3.26 20.35
C PHE A 530 -15.28 4.53 19.89
N ASP A 531 -16.02 5.59 19.59
CA ASP A 531 -15.47 6.86 19.12
C ASP A 531 -14.52 7.45 20.17
N ALA A 532 -14.91 7.46 21.45
CA ALA A 532 -14.05 7.90 22.55
C ALA A 532 -12.76 7.07 22.69
N ILE A 533 -12.82 5.74 22.47
CA ILE A 533 -11.62 4.88 22.46
C ILE A 533 -10.71 5.27 21.31
N HIS A 534 -11.27 5.43 20.10
CA HIS A 534 -10.51 5.80 18.91
C HIS A 534 -9.79 7.13 19.09
N GLU A 535 -10.48 8.16 19.57
CA GLU A 535 -9.93 9.49 19.87
C GLU A 535 -8.79 9.42 20.88
N ARG A 536 -9.00 8.70 22.01
CA ARG A 536 -7.97 8.52 23.02
C ARG A 536 -6.74 7.84 22.46
N MET A 537 -6.91 6.76 21.69
CA MET A 537 -5.79 6.01 21.07
C MET A 537 -4.98 6.85 20.08
N THR A 538 -5.59 7.84 19.44
CA THR A 538 -4.91 8.77 18.53
C THR A 538 -3.93 9.67 19.26
N GLN A 539 -4.22 10.01 20.51
CA GLN A 539 -3.52 11.03 21.31
C GLN A 539 -2.44 10.48 22.22
N ILE A 540 -2.39 9.15 22.44
CA ILE A 540 -1.44 8.53 23.36
C ILE A 540 -0.37 7.73 22.62
N PRO A 541 0.87 7.66 23.17
CA PRO A 541 1.93 6.83 22.61
C PRO A 541 1.64 5.33 22.79
N ASP A 542 2.44 4.49 22.12
CA ASP A 542 2.41 3.05 22.34
C ASP A 542 2.74 2.71 23.79
N GLY A 543 2.05 1.71 24.32
CA GLY A 543 2.21 1.25 25.69
C GLY A 543 1.02 0.41 26.16
N PRO A 544 1.05 -0.03 27.42
CA PRO A 544 0.02 -0.91 27.98
C PRO A 544 -1.39 -0.31 27.91
N GLU A 545 -1.55 1.00 28.15
CA GLU A 545 -2.84 1.70 28.04
C GLU A 545 -3.41 1.58 26.62
N ARG A 546 -2.57 1.84 25.61
CA ARG A 546 -3.02 1.79 24.21
C ARG A 546 -3.37 0.36 23.77
N LEU A 547 -2.61 -0.64 24.23
CA LEU A 547 -2.91 -2.05 23.97
C LEU A 547 -4.25 -2.47 24.60
N ALA A 548 -4.54 -2.03 25.82
CA ALA A 548 -5.84 -2.27 26.46
C ALA A 548 -7.01 -1.62 25.68
N LEU A 549 -6.79 -0.43 25.14
CA LEU A 549 -7.78 0.23 24.28
C LEU A 549 -7.98 -0.52 22.95
N PHE A 550 -6.91 -1.06 22.34
CA PHE A 550 -7.04 -1.95 21.18
C PHE A 550 -7.91 -3.18 21.48
N ASP A 551 -7.68 -3.84 22.63
CA ASP A 551 -8.47 -5.00 23.01
C ASP A 551 -9.94 -4.64 23.20
N ARG A 552 -10.22 -3.53 23.89
CA ARG A 552 -11.58 -3.03 24.07
C ARG A 552 -12.26 -2.66 22.75
N ALA A 553 -11.56 -1.99 21.84
CA ALA A 553 -12.08 -1.65 20.51
C ALA A 553 -12.39 -2.91 19.68
N LYS A 554 -11.51 -3.91 19.68
CA LYS A 554 -11.72 -5.21 19.01
C LYS A 554 -12.98 -5.90 19.53
N ARG A 555 -13.18 -5.95 20.84
CA ARG A 555 -14.37 -6.57 21.45
C ARG A 555 -15.65 -5.83 21.09
N LEU A 556 -15.67 -4.50 21.09
CA LEU A 556 -16.83 -3.71 20.67
C LEU A 556 -17.14 -3.95 19.19
N ALA A 557 -16.11 -3.95 18.32
CA ALA A 557 -16.28 -4.20 16.90
C ALA A 557 -16.93 -5.56 16.61
N VAL A 558 -16.50 -6.62 17.32
CA VAL A 558 -17.11 -7.95 17.20
C VAL A 558 -18.51 -8.01 17.79
N ALA A 559 -18.71 -7.45 18.98
CA ALA A 559 -20.01 -7.52 19.67
C ALA A 559 -21.16 -6.86 18.90
N TYR A 560 -20.93 -5.69 18.31
CA TYR A 560 -21.93 -4.97 17.51
C TYR A 560 -22.00 -5.44 16.05
N ALA A 561 -20.98 -6.16 15.59
CA ALA A 561 -20.90 -6.81 14.27
C ALA A 561 -21.31 -5.90 13.08
N PRO A 562 -20.80 -4.66 12.95
CA PRO A 562 -21.06 -3.86 11.75
C PRO A 562 -20.35 -4.42 10.51
N TYR A 563 -19.47 -5.41 10.68
CA TYR A 563 -18.79 -6.17 9.63
C TYR A 563 -18.79 -7.67 9.95
N LYS A 564 -18.96 -8.51 8.91
CA LYS A 564 -18.40 -9.86 8.92
C LYS A 564 -16.95 -9.76 8.49
N LEU A 565 -16.04 -10.15 9.36
CA LEU A 565 -14.62 -10.26 9.04
C LEU A 565 -14.39 -11.67 8.47
N HIS A 566 -13.83 -11.75 7.27
CA HIS A 566 -13.61 -13.04 6.62
C HIS A 566 -12.22 -13.59 6.94
N CYS A 567 -11.18 -12.96 6.36
CA CYS A 567 -9.86 -13.54 6.43
C CYS A 567 -8.74 -12.52 6.23
N HIS A 568 -7.54 -12.89 6.71
CA HIS A 568 -6.28 -12.29 6.29
C HIS A 568 -5.64 -13.20 5.23
N ARG A 569 -5.16 -12.64 4.12
CA ARG A 569 -4.70 -13.41 2.97
C ARG A 569 -3.21 -13.69 3.02
N TYR A 570 -2.82 -14.86 2.57
CA TYR A 570 -1.47 -15.11 2.13
C TYR A 570 -1.27 -14.62 0.70
N GLN A 571 -0.09 -14.13 0.42
CA GLN A 571 0.38 -13.91 -0.95
C GLN A 571 1.59 -14.78 -1.21
N ALA A 572 1.66 -15.33 -2.42
CA ALA A 572 2.78 -16.13 -2.86
C ALA A 572 3.60 -15.32 -3.87
N ASP A 573 4.91 -15.29 -3.65
CA ASP A 573 5.88 -14.66 -4.54
C ASP A 573 6.83 -15.70 -5.08
N LEU A 574 7.17 -15.59 -6.37
CA LEU A 574 8.23 -16.38 -7.00
C LEU A 574 9.37 -15.47 -7.42
N MET A 575 10.57 -15.86 -7.08
CA MET A 575 11.81 -15.14 -7.34
C MET A 575 12.70 -15.92 -8.28
N ALA A 576 13.15 -15.29 -9.37
CA ALA A 576 14.16 -15.85 -10.26
C ALA A 576 15.48 -16.11 -9.50
N PRO A 577 16.32 -17.07 -9.95
CA PRO A 577 17.55 -17.45 -9.27
C PRO A 577 18.47 -16.29 -8.95
N GLY A 578 18.64 -15.36 -9.88
CA GLY A 578 19.54 -14.20 -9.76
C GLY A 578 19.03 -13.04 -8.91
N LEU A 579 17.78 -13.05 -8.42
CA LEU A 579 17.26 -11.99 -7.56
C LEU A 579 17.75 -12.18 -6.11
N ILE A 580 18.49 -11.22 -5.58
CA ILE A 580 19.13 -11.29 -4.26
C ILE A 580 18.47 -10.27 -3.33
N GLY A 581 18.21 -10.67 -2.08
CA GLY A 581 17.78 -9.78 -1.00
C GLY A 581 16.30 -9.41 -1.02
N TYR A 582 15.49 -9.97 -1.92
CA TYR A 582 14.06 -9.70 -1.91
C TYR A 582 13.39 -10.32 -0.69
N ARG A 583 12.69 -9.48 0.02
CA ARG A 583 11.72 -9.83 1.06
C ARG A 583 10.53 -8.90 0.93
N ARG A 584 9.32 -9.44 0.83
CA ARG A 584 8.11 -8.62 0.71
C ARG A 584 8.01 -7.64 1.88
N PRO A 585 7.90 -6.32 1.62
CA PRO A 585 7.62 -5.35 2.66
C PRO A 585 6.26 -5.62 3.32
N ALA A 586 6.12 -5.30 4.60
CA ALA A 586 4.87 -5.53 5.31
C ALA A 586 3.74 -4.61 4.80
N PHE A 587 4.03 -3.33 4.57
CA PHE A 587 3.05 -2.32 4.12
C PHE A 587 3.67 -1.14 3.34
N TRP A 588 5.00 -1.00 3.25
CA TRP A 588 5.66 0.05 2.46
C TRP A 588 6.01 -0.44 1.06
N ASN A 589 6.21 0.51 0.13
CA ASN A 589 6.46 0.19 -1.28
C ASN A 589 7.94 0.38 -1.69
N THR A 590 8.81 0.84 -0.79
CA THR A 590 10.17 1.29 -1.07
C THR A 590 11.18 0.17 -0.86
N TRP A 591 11.53 -0.62 -1.91
CA TRP A 591 12.44 -1.75 -1.75
C TRP A 591 13.36 -2.04 -2.95
N TRP A 592 13.08 -1.56 -4.17
CA TRP A 592 13.88 -1.93 -5.36
C TRP A 592 15.36 -1.56 -5.23
N HIS A 593 15.70 -0.46 -4.58
CA HIS A 593 17.08 -0.03 -4.37
C HIS A 593 17.86 -0.90 -3.37
N LEU A 594 17.17 -1.77 -2.62
CA LEU A 594 17.74 -2.64 -1.58
C LEU A 594 17.93 -4.09 -2.02
N VAL A 595 17.52 -4.44 -3.23
CA VAL A 595 17.74 -5.76 -3.83
C VAL A 595 18.79 -5.69 -4.92
N ASP A 596 19.42 -6.84 -5.20
CA ASP A 596 20.42 -6.97 -6.26
C ASP A 596 20.00 -8.01 -7.29
N MET A 597 20.60 -7.94 -8.46
CA MET A 597 20.46 -8.92 -9.53
C MET A 597 21.83 -9.41 -9.98
N GLU A 598 22.00 -10.73 -10.07
CA GLU A 598 23.15 -11.29 -10.76
C GLU A 598 23.11 -10.87 -12.24
N PRO A 599 24.27 -10.40 -12.80
CA PRO A 599 24.33 -10.09 -14.20
C PRO A 599 23.99 -11.33 -15.03
N ARG A 600 23.02 -11.24 -15.92
CA ARG A 600 22.70 -12.36 -16.79
C ARG A 600 23.82 -12.63 -17.79
N ALA A 601 24.06 -13.90 -18.05
CA ALA A 601 25.10 -14.37 -18.97
C ALA A 601 24.96 -13.79 -20.40
#